data_0314a509336c57bce633d53c9287b40e
#
_entry.id   0314a509336c57bce633d53c9287b40e
#
_cell.length_a   1.000
_cell.length_b   1.000
_cell.length_c   1.000
_cell.angle_alpha   90.00
_cell.angle_beta   90.00
_cell.angle_gamma   90.00
#
_symmetry.space_group_name_H-M   'P 1'
#
loop_
_entity.id
_entity.type
_entity.pdbx_description
1 polymer ?
#
loop_
_entity_poly.entity_id
_entity_poly.type
_entity_poly.pdbx_seq_one_letter_code
_entity_poly.pdbx_strand_id
1 'polypeptide(L)'
;MKRNNKNRYLYIAAIFIAAMLPYTACPQSTPILLPPGTVEGRLSNGLHYLILHNASPASRVEFRLIMRVGSVQETEQEKGCAHFLEHITFGGTRHFPKRSLVEYLESLGMKYGQDINAFTGFDRTIYMFAVPTDFAKDEALDRSLLILHDWLDGVTIDPEKVENEKGIILEELRGFDPEDDFYPLKIGQGIFSHRMPLGTTDDIRKVTPQVLKNYYHKWYVPSLATLVIVGDISPLEIESKIKERFKS
;
A
#
# COMPACT_ATOMS: atom_id res chain seq x y z
N MET A 1 -54.30 12.85 -47.13
CA MET A 1 -52.91 13.19 -46.80
C MET A 1 -52.09 11.94 -46.52
N LYS A 2 -51.32 11.41 -47.46
CA LYS A 2 -50.46 10.22 -47.26
C LYS A 2 -49.15 10.69 -46.66
N ARG A 3 -48.93 10.37 -45.36
CA ARG A 3 -47.66 10.61 -44.65
C ARG A 3 -46.57 9.69 -45.21
N ASN A 4 -45.48 10.30 -45.68
CA ASN A 4 -44.37 9.68 -46.39
C ASN A 4 -43.57 8.81 -45.40
N ASN A 5 -43.72 7.48 -45.46
CA ASN A 5 -43.08 6.50 -44.56
C ASN A 5 -41.58 6.27 -44.88
N LYS A 6 -41.03 6.88 -45.92
CA LYS A 6 -39.65 6.65 -46.34
C LYS A 6 -38.59 7.19 -45.34
N ASN A 7 -38.89 8.30 -44.65
CA ASN A 7 -37.97 8.88 -43.68
C ASN A 7 -37.80 8.10 -42.38
N ARG A 8 -38.76 7.27 -42.03
CA ARG A 8 -38.74 6.48 -40.80
C ARG A 8 -37.71 5.34 -40.86
N TYR A 9 -37.53 4.73 -42.04
CA TYR A 9 -36.56 3.65 -42.26
C TYR A 9 -35.12 4.18 -42.37
N LEU A 10 -34.91 5.42 -42.84
CA LEU A 10 -33.61 6.05 -42.88
C LEU A 10 -33.05 6.35 -41.46
N TYR A 11 -33.88 6.78 -40.52
CA TYR A 11 -33.46 7.01 -39.14
C TYR A 11 -33.16 5.72 -38.39
N ILE A 12 -33.95 4.64 -38.63
CA ILE A 12 -33.69 3.34 -38.02
C ILE A 12 -32.38 2.74 -38.55
N ALA A 13 -32.08 2.85 -39.83
CA ALA A 13 -30.84 2.39 -40.43
C ALA A 13 -29.64 3.19 -39.93
N ALA A 14 -29.76 4.50 -39.74
CA ALA A 14 -28.69 5.35 -39.19
C ALA A 14 -28.38 5.02 -37.72
N ILE A 15 -29.38 4.67 -36.91
CA ILE A 15 -29.19 4.25 -35.52
C ILE A 15 -28.50 2.87 -35.45
N PHE A 16 -28.81 1.92 -36.33
CA PHE A 16 -28.16 0.62 -36.38
C PHE A 16 -26.70 0.70 -36.87
N ILE A 17 -26.38 1.60 -37.80
CA ILE A 17 -25.00 1.81 -38.28
C ILE A 17 -24.15 2.47 -37.19
N ALA A 18 -24.71 3.39 -36.40
CA ALA A 18 -24.01 4.01 -35.27
C ALA A 18 -23.72 3.00 -34.12
N ALA A 19 -24.56 1.97 -33.96
CA ALA A 19 -24.37 0.93 -32.96
C ALA A 19 -23.33 -0.15 -33.38
N MET A 20 -22.91 -0.20 -34.66
CA MET A 20 -21.91 -1.12 -35.19
C MET A 20 -20.51 -0.50 -35.34
N LEU A 21 -20.30 0.74 -34.95
CA LEU A 21 -18.93 1.26 -34.89
C LEU A 21 -18.21 0.49 -33.76
N PRO A 22 -17.09 -0.18 -34.07
CA PRO A 22 -16.35 -0.87 -33.03
C PRO A 22 -15.94 0.17 -31.99
N TYR A 23 -16.25 -0.11 -30.73
CA TYR A 23 -15.77 0.63 -29.54
C TYR A 23 -14.25 0.41 -29.42
N THR A 24 -13.49 0.89 -30.39
CA THR A 24 -12.02 0.75 -30.46
C THR A 24 -11.28 2.00 -30.02
N ALA A 25 -11.85 2.78 -29.13
CA ALA A 25 -11.12 3.85 -28.50
C ALA A 25 -11.13 3.69 -26.98
N CYS A 26 -10.60 2.56 -26.50
CA CYS A 26 -9.94 2.63 -25.21
C CYS A 26 -8.72 3.54 -25.41
N PRO A 27 -8.63 4.72 -24.79
CA PRO A 27 -7.43 5.53 -24.91
C PRO A 27 -6.29 4.63 -24.44
N GLN A 28 -5.34 4.36 -25.32
CA GLN A 28 -4.10 3.69 -24.92
C GLN A 28 -3.49 4.59 -23.83
N SER A 29 -3.53 4.12 -22.59
CA SER A 29 -2.86 4.81 -21.50
C SER A 29 -1.40 4.95 -21.91
N THR A 30 -0.95 6.19 -22.10
CA THR A 30 0.47 6.44 -22.31
C THR A 30 1.22 5.82 -21.15
N PRO A 31 2.14 4.89 -21.37
CA PRO A 31 2.86 4.27 -20.26
C PRO A 31 3.59 5.35 -19.47
N ILE A 32 3.45 5.34 -18.16
CA ILE A 32 4.23 6.21 -17.28
C ILE A 32 5.67 5.75 -17.38
N LEU A 33 6.52 6.60 -17.96
CA LEU A 33 7.94 6.32 -18.05
C LEU A 33 8.59 6.50 -16.67
N LEU A 34 9.36 5.51 -16.24
CA LEU A 34 10.18 5.64 -15.04
C LEU A 34 11.29 6.68 -15.28
N PRO A 35 11.73 7.39 -14.22
CA PRO A 35 12.86 8.31 -14.33
C PRO A 35 14.10 7.61 -14.90
N PRO A 36 14.91 8.29 -15.72
CA PRO A 36 16.16 7.74 -16.25
C PRO A 36 17.08 7.25 -15.10
N GLY A 37 17.71 6.11 -15.28
CA GLY A 37 18.58 5.50 -14.29
C GLY A 37 17.87 4.67 -13.21
N THR A 38 16.53 4.53 -13.30
CA THR A 38 15.81 3.60 -12.43
C THR A 38 16.19 2.15 -12.77
N VAL A 39 16.62 1.41 -11.77
CA VAL A 39 16.77 -0.05 -11.84
C VAL A 39 15.44 -0.67 -11.41
N GLU A 40 14.81 -1.36 -12.34
CA GLU A 40 13.55 -2.09 -12.11
C GLU A 40 13.78 -3.58 -12.24
N GLY A 41 13.16 -4.38 -11.37
CA GLY A 41 13.24 -5.83 -11.47
C GLY A 41 12.12 -6.54 -10.70
N ARG A 42 12.07 -7.86 -10.94
CA ARG A 42 11.13 -8.76 -10.26
C ARG A 42 11.85 -10.05 -9.88
N LEU A 43 11.72 -10.45 -8.62
CA LEU A 43 12.25 -11.72 -8.14
C LEU A 43 11.35 -12.91 -8.59
N SER A 44 11.90 -14.13 -8.49
CA SER A 44 11.17 -15.35 -8.83
C SER A 44 9.91 -15.57 -7.98
N ASN A 45 9.88 -15.08 -6.72
CA ASN A 45 8.71 -15.12 -5.86
C ASN A 45 7.67 -14.03 -6.17
N GLY A 46 7.92 -13.19 -7.18
CA GLY A 46 7.01 -12.15 -7.64
C GLY A 46 7.23 -10.77 -7.02
N LEU A 47 8.14 -10.62 -6.04
CA LEU A 47 8.47 -9.31 -5.46
C LEU A 47 8.98 -8.36 -6.55
N HIS A 48 8.36 -7.21 -6.68
CA HIS A 48 8.76 -6.14 -7.57
C HIS A 48 9.63 -5.12 -6.84
N TYR A 49 10.61 -4.51 -7.52
CA TYR A 49 11.40 -3.43 -6.93
C TYR A 49 11.75 -2.35 -7.95
N LEU A 50 11.86 -1.13 -7.44
CA LEU A 50 12.30 0.06 -8.14
C LEU A 50 13.39 0.73 -7.29
N ILE A 51 14.54 0.99 -7.89
CA ILE A 51 15.68 1.61 -7.20
C ILE A 51 16.16 2.77 -8.05
N LEU A 52 16.30 3.94 -7.43
CA LEU A 52 16.78 5.14 -8.11
C LEU A 52 17.84 5.86 -7.29
N HIS A 53 18.98 6.17 -7.90
CA HIS A 53 19.96 7.08 -7.32
C HIS A 53 19.42 8.52 -7.34
N ASN A 54 19.45 9.17 -6.18
CA ASN A 54 19.16 10.59 -6.03
C ASN A 54 20.00 11.17 -4.88
N ALA A 55 20.99 11.98 -5.21
CA ALA A 55 21.88 12.61 -4.24
C ALA A 55 21.33 13.92 -3.64
N SER A 56 20.04 14.22 -3.79
CA SER A 56 19.41 15.41 -3.22
C SER A 56 18.14 15.06 -2.43
N PRO A 57 18.18 15.16 -1.10
CA PRO A 57 19.32 15.53 -0.25
C PRO A 57 20.40 14.46 -0.25
N ALA A 58 21.67 14.89 -0.06
CA ALA A 58 22.78 13.98 0.09
C ALA A 58 22.66 13.16 1.36
N SER A 59 23.32 11.99 1.38
CA SER A 59 23.39 11.12 2.56
C SER A 59 22.02 10.73 3.15
N ARG A 60 21.00 10.58 2.33
CA ARG A 60 19.66 10.15 2.74
C ARG A 60 19.08 9.14 1.77
N VAL A 61 18.40 8.13 2.30
CA VAL A 61 17.70 7.12 1.51
C VAL A 61 16.27 6.97 2.04
N GLU A 62 15.31 7.00 1.13
CA GLU A 62 13.89 6.74 1.35
C GLU A 62 13.60 5.28 0.99
N PHE A 63 12.89 4.59 1.88
CA PHE A 63 12.43 3.22 1.70
C PHE A 63 10.91 3.16 1.74
N ARG A 64 10.33 2.44 0.80
CA ARG A 64 8.88 2.16 0.81
C ARG A 64 8.62 0.71 0.48
N LEU A 65 7.73 0.09 1.27
CA LEU A 65 7.07 -1.16 0.96
C LEU A 65 5.63 -0.83 0.58
N ILE A 66 5.26 -1.10 -0.66
CA ILE A 66 3.90 -0.91 -1.16
C ILE A 66 3.25 -2.29 -1.29
N MET A 67 2.26 -2.54 -0.45
CA MET A 67 1.40 -3.72 -0.58
C MET A 67 0.19 -3.35 -1.45
N ARG A 68 -0.05 -4.10 -2.53
CA ARG A 68 -1.24 -3.93 -3.39
C ARG A 68 -2.44 -4.61 -2.76
N VAL A 69 -2.73 -4.25 -1.53
CA VAL A 69 -3.85 -4.69 -0.72
C VAL A 69 -4.26 -3.57 0.22
N GLY A 70 -5.55 -3.33 0.31
CA GLY A 70 -6.16 -2.35 1.19
C GLY A 70 -7.56 -2.82 1.60
N SER A 71 -8.43 -1.90 1.94
CA SER A 71 -9.74 -2.25 2.49
C SER A 71 -10.71 -2.89 1.49
N VAL A 72 -10.56 -2.70 0.18
CA VAL A 72 -11.45 -3.35 -0.81
C VAL A 72 -11.26 -4.86 -0.91
N GLN A 73 -10.10 -5.37 -0.51
CA GLN A 73 -9.83 -6.80 -0.46
C GLN A 73 -10.41 -7.50 0.78
N GLU A 74 -10.88 -6.74 1.76
CA GLU A 74 -11.44 -7.28 3.00
C GLU A 74 -12.79 -7.97 2.75
N THR A 75 -13.00 -9.11 3.39
CA THR A 75 -14.33 -9.72 3.53
C THR A 75 -15.15 -8.99 4.60
N GLU A 76 -16.43 -9.39 4.80
CA GLU A 76 -17.25 -8.82 5.87
C GLU A 76 -16.67 -9.05 7.28
N GLN A 77 -15.93 -10.14 7.47
CA GLN A 77 -15.29 -10.49 8.72
C GLN A 77 -13.90 -9.83 8.91
N GLU A 78 -13.34 -9.31 7.82
CA GLU A 78 -12.01 -8.69 7.79
C GLU A 78 -12.06 -7.15 7.77
N LYS A 79 -13.24 -6.53 7.84
CA LYS A 79 -13.38 -5.06 7.79
C LYS A 79 -12.51 -4.37 8.85
N GLY A 80 -11.71 -3.42 8.38
CA GLY A 80 -10.75 -2.67 9.19
C GLY A 80 -9.41 -3.39 9.40
N CYS A 81 -9.23 -4.64 8.93
CA CYS A 81 -7.99 -5.40 9.12
C CYS A 81 -6.78 -4.78 8.40
N ALA A 82 -6.97 -4.17 7.23
CA ALA A 82 -5.88 -3.53 6.50
C ALA A 82 -5.24 -2.41 7.33
N HIS A 83 -6.04 -1.50 7.85
CA HIS A 83 -5.59 -0.40 8.70
C HIS A 83 -5.10 -0.90 10.07
N PHE A 84 -5.80 -1.85 10.68
CA PHE A 84 -5.38 -2.44 11.93
C PHE A 84 -4.00 -3.09 11.83
N LEU A 85 -3.74 -3.83 10.74
CA LEU A 85 -2.46 -4.46 10.50
C LEU A 85 -1.35 -3.42 10.30
N GLU A 86 -1.65 -2.27 9.69
CA GLU A 86 -0.72 -1.16 9.59
C GLU A 86 -0.20 -0.75 10.97
N HIS A 87 -1.07 -0.55 11.96
CA HIS A 87 -0.70 -0.23 13.34
C HIS A 87 0.13 -1.34 14.00
N ILE A 88 -0.29 -2.60 13.84
CA ILE A 88 0.40 -3.76 14.43
C ILE A 88 1.83 -3.89 13.91
N THR A 89 2.08 -3.55 12.66
CA THR A 89 3.38 -3.66 11.99
C THR A 89 4.49 -2.89 12.69
N PHE A 90 4.18 -1.76 13.31
CA PHE A 90 5.12 -0.98 14.11
C PHE A 90 5.30 -1.51 15.54
N GLY A 91 4.49 -2.47 15.94
CA GLY A 91 4.46 -2.99 17.29
C GLY A 91 5.36 -4.17 17.58
N GLY A 92 6.06 -4.66 16.57
CA GLY A 92 7.04 -5.72 16.71
C GLY A 92 7.06 -6.67 15.53
N THR A 93 8.28 -7.11 15.21
CA THR A 93 8.54 -8.08 14.16
C THR A 93 9.51 -9.14 14.67
N ARG A 94 9.81 -10.14 13.86
CA ARG A 94 10.72 -11.24 14.16
C ARG A 94 12.09 -10.77 14.67
N HIS A 95 12.68 -9.77 14.00
CA HIS A 95 14.01 -9.27 14.34
C HIS A 95 13.99 -7.96 15.15
N PHE A 96 12.84 -7.31 15.21
CA PHE A 96 12.63 -6.07 15.95
C PHE A 96 11.45 -6.25 16.93
N PRO A 97 11.68 -6.87 18.12
CA PRO A 97 10.61 -7.11 19.06
C PRO A 97 10.07 -5.81 19.65
N LYS A 98 8.77 -5.79 19.94
CA LYS A 98 8.07 -4.64 20.52
C LYS A 98 8.26 -3.38 19.66
N ARG A 99 8.69 -2.28 20.27
CA ARG A 99 8.93 -0.99 19.62
C ARG A 99 10.35 -0.80 19.07
N SER A 100 11.21 -1.80 19.16
CA SER A 100 12.65 -1.66 18.86
C SER A 100 12.94 -1.26 17.40
N LEU A 101 12.05 -1.52 16.45
CA LEU A 101 12.14 -1.00 15.09
C LEU A 101 12.06 0.52 15.06
N VAL A 102 11.04 1.07 15.71
CA VAL A 102 10.85 2.54 15.79
C VAL A 102 11.98 3.18 16.57
N GLU A 103 12.37 2.59 17.71
CA GLU A 103 13.49 3.06 18.54
C GLU A 103 14.82 3.06 17.77
N TYR A 104 15.06 2.05 16.92
CA TYR A 104 16.22 2.02 16.04
C TYR A 104 16.20 3.19 15.05
N LEU A 105 15.11 3.42 14.35
CA LEU A 105 14.99 4.52 13.41
C LEU A 105 15.09 5.89 14.11
N GLU A 106 14.47 6.04 15.29
CA GLU A 106 14.57 7.24 16.13
C GLU A 106 16.02 7.46 16.59
N SER A 107 16.80 6.41 16.88
CA SER A 107 18.22 6.53 17.23
C SER A 107 19.08 7.07 16.09
N LEU A 108 18.63 6.93 14.84
CA LEU A 108 19.24 7.53 13.66
C LEU A 108 18.78 8.98 13.42
N GLY A 109 18.00 9.56 14.34
CA GLY A 109 17.47 10.92 14.23
C GLY A 109 16.17 11.04 13.45
N MET A 110 15.56 9.93 13.05
CA MET A 110 14.26 9.93 12.34
C MET A 110 13.11 10.17 13.30
N LYS A 111 12.06 10.85 12.83
CA LYS A 111 10.88 11.20 13.64
C LYS A 111 9.67 10.38 13.20
N TYR A 112 9.01 9.73 14.17
CA TYR A 112 7.73 9.07 13.92
C TYR A 112 6.68 10.09 13.47
N GLY A 113 5.88 9.71 12.47
CA GLY A 113 4.89 10.57 11.83
C GLY A 113 5.45 11.47 10.70
N GLN A 114 6.75 11.80 10.73
CA GLN A 114 7.39 12.62 9.70
C GLN A 114 8.28 11.79 8.77
N ASP A 115 9.24 11.06 9.33
CA ASP A 115 10.22 10.27 8.57
C ASP A 115 9.90 8.77 8.61
N ILE A 116 9.08 8.33 9.57
CA ILE A 116 8.59 6.97 9.75
C ILE A 116 7.07 7.06 9.73
N ASN A 117 6.43 6.48 8.73
CA ASN A 117 4.98 6.58 8.56
C ASN A 117 4.42 5.38 7.81
N ALA A 118 3.09 5.26 7.78
CA ALA A 118 2.39 4.36 6.89
C ALA A 118 1.06 4.98 6.45
N PHE A 119 0.42 4.35 5.50
CA PHE A 119 -0.86 4.78 4.95
C PHE A 119 -1.64 3.57 4.44
N THR A 120 -2.87 3.44 4.88
CA THR A 120 -3.83 2.46 4.36
C THR A 120 -4.90 3.13 3.54
N GLY A 121 -5.02 2.71 2.28
CA GLY A 121 -6.06 3.13 1.36
C GLY A 121 -7.01 1.99 0.99
N PHE A 122 -7.82 2.23 -0.02
CA PHE A 122 -8.76 1.23 -0.52
C PHE A 122 -8.07 0.05 -1.20
N ASP A 123 -7.03 0.30 -1.99
CA ASP A 123 -6.38 -0.67 -2.89
C ASP A 123 -4.92 -0.97 -2.51
N ARG A 124 -4.38 -0.29 -1.51
CA ARG A 124 -2.97 -0.41 -1.12
C ARG A 124 -2.72 -0.01 0.33
N THR A 125 -1.67 -0.59 0.90
CA THR A 125 -1.06 -0.15 2.16
C THR A 125 0.41 0.18 1.87
N ILE A 126 0.89 1.34 2.33
CA ILE A 126 2.25 1.81 2.07
C ILE A 126 2.94 2.05 3.41
N TYR A 127 4.06 1.39 3.62
CA TYR A 127 4.97 1.65 4.74
C TYR A 127 6.16 2.43 4.23
N MET A 128 6.60 3.42 4.98
CA MET A 128 7.67 4.30 4.54
C MET A 128 8.55 4.75 5.71
N PHE A 129 9.83 4.82 5.44
CA PHE A 129 10.79 5.45 6.34
C PHE A 129 12.01 5.93 5.57
N ALA A 130 12.77 6.82 6.21
CA ALA A 130 14.05 7.27 5.70
C ALA A 130 15.18 6.93 6.67
N VAL A 131 16.40 6.86 6.17
CA VAL A 131 17.60 6.75 7.01
C VAL A 131 18.72 7.64 6.48
N PRO A 132 19.58 8.22 7.36
CA PRO A 132 20.80 8.86 6.95
C PRO A 132 21.84 7.81 6.55
N THR A 133 22.78 8.18 5.66
CA THR A 133 23.84 7.30 5.16
C THR A 133 25.23 7.89 5.34
N ASP A 134 25.36 8.96 6.11
CA ASP A 134 26.63 9.60 6.46
C ASP A 134 27.42 8.83 7.54
N PHE A 135 26.71 8.02 8.36
CA PHE A 135 27.32 7.12 9.35
C PHE A 135 26.86 5.68 9.13
N ALA A 136 27.82 4.74 9.22
CA ALA A 136 27.55 3.29 9.15
C ALA A 136 26.61 2.90 7.99
N LYS A 137 26.84 3.44 6.79
CA LYS A 137 25.96 3.32 5.62
C LYS A 137 25.52 1.88 5.37
N ASP A 138 26.46 0.94 5.32
CA ASP A 138 26.15 -0.46 5.02
C ASP A 138 25.24 -1.10 6.07
N GLU A 139 25.48 -0.84 7.36
CA GLU A 139 24.64 -1.33 8.44
C GLU A 139 23.24 -0.73 8.37
N ALA A 140 23.13 0.58 8.11
CA ALA A 140 21.85 1.26 7.97
C ALA A 140 21.02 0.71 6.80
N LEU A 141 21.66 0.46 5.65
CA LEU A 141 21.03 -0.14 4.48
C LEU A 141 20.59 -1.59 4.73
N ASP A 142 21.45 -2.41 5.34
CA ASP A 142 21.14 -3.81 5.66
C ASP A 142 20.00 -3.94 6.66
N ARG A 143 20.00 -3.10 7.71
CA ARG A 143 18.89 -3.06 8.69
C ARG A 143 17.61 -2.53 8.07
N SER A 144 17.69 -1.55 7.18
CA SER A 144 16.53 -1.03 6.45
C SER A 144 15.88 -2.11 5.57
N LEU A 145 16.68 -2.89 4.84
CA LEU A 145 16.18 -4.01 4.07
C LEU A 145 15.61 -5.13 4.96
N LEU A 146 16.18 -5.33 6.16
CA LEU A 146 15.64 -6.28 7.14
C LEU A 146 14.28 -5.82 7.67
N ILE A 147 14.09 -4.52 7.92
CA ILE A 147 12.78 -3.94 8.30
C ILE A 147 11.73 -4.21 7.23
N LEU A 148 12.06 -3.92 5.95
CA LEU A 148 11.13 -4.18 4.83
C LEU A 148 10.80 -5.68 4.70
N HIS A 149 11.77 -6.56 4.90
CA HIS A 149 11.58 -8.00 4.89
C HIS A 149 10.65 -8.45 6.04
N ASP A 150 10.88 -7.95 7.25
CA ASP A 150 10.09 -8.29 8.42
C ASP A 150 8.64 -7.75 8.31
N TRP A 151 8.45 -6.60 7.69
CA TRP A 151 7.10 -6.12 7.40
C TRP A 151 6.35 -7.03 6.43
N LEU A 152 7.07 -7.64 5.47
CA LEU A 152 6.48 -8.56 4.51
C LEU A 152 6.23 -9.96 5.09
N ASP A 153 7.15 -10.51 5.91
CA ASP A 153 7.10 -11.90 6.39
C ASP A 153 7.52 -12.08 7.87
N GLY A 154 7.42 -11.09 8.71
CA GLY A 154 7.93 -11.18 10.07
C GLY A 154 7.10 -10.45 11.13
N VAL A 155 5.93 -9.94 10.80
CA VAL A 155 5.09 -9.19 11.76
C VAL A 155 4.62 -10.08 12.89
N THR A 156 4.82 -9.63 14.13
CA THR A 156 4.36 -10.33 15.34
C THR A 156 2.99 -9.82 15.74
N ILE A 157 1.97 -10.67 15.61
CA ILE A 157 0.59 -10.34 15.99
C ILE A 157 0.36 -10.88 17.40
N ASP A 158 0.71 -10.05 18.38
CA ASP A 158 0.56 -10.34 19.80
C ASP A 158 -0.87 -10.03 20.27
N PRO A 159 -1.57 -10.95 21.00
CA PRO A 159 -2.95 -10.73 21.46
C PRO A 159 -3.12 -9.51 22.36
N GLU A 160 -2.20 -9.27 23.30
CA GLU A 160 -2.27 -8.13 24.20
C GLU A 160 -2.12 -6.81 23.41
N LYS A 161 -1.18 -6.78 22.44
CA LYS A 161 -1.01 -5.64 21.58
C LYS A 161 -2.23 -5.37 20.72
N VAL A 162 -2.87 -6.39 20.17
CA VAL A 162 -4.11 -6.25 19.39
C VAL A 162 -5.20 -5.58 20.25
N GLU A 163 -5.38 -6.00 21.51
CA GLU A 163 -6.39 -5.39 22.36
C GLU A 163 -6.05 -3.92 22.72
N ASN A 164 -4.79 -3.62 22.97
CA ASN A 164 -4.34 -2.25 23.25
C ASN A 164 -4.54 -1.35 22.01
N GLU A 165 -4.24 -1.83 20.82
CA GLU A 165 -4.35 -1.08 19.57
C GLU A 165 -5.80 -0.75 19.19
N LYS A 166 -6.78 -1.60 19.58
CA LYS A 166 -8.20 -1.29 19.41
C LYS A 166 -8.58 0.07 19.99
N GLY A 167 -8.08 0.39 21.19
CA GLY A 167 -8.34 1.67 21.84
C GLY A 167 -7.82 2.85 21.03
N ILE A 168 -6.63 2.72 20.48
CA ILE A 168 -5.96 3.75 19.67
C ILE A 168 -6.75 3.98 18.36
N ILE A 169 -7.07 2.91 17.64
CA ILE A 169 -7.81 2.98 16.38
C ILE A 169 -9.24 3.52 16.59
N LEU A 170 -9.90 3.15 17.69
CA LEU A 170 -11.21 3.70 18.04
C LEU A 170 -11.16 5.19 18.37
N GLU A 171 -10.06 5.67 18.94
CA GLU A 171 -9.88 7.10 19.20
C GLU A 171 -9.61 7.87 17.91
N GLU A 172 -8.80 7.30 17.00
CA GLU A 172 -8.59 7.85 15.68
C GLU A 172 -9.89 7.94 14.87
N LEU A 173 -10.71 6.87 14.91
CA LEU A 173 -12.02 6.84 14.27
C LEU A 173 -12.97 7.92 14.80
N ARG A 174 -12.88 8.29 16.08
CA ARG A 174 -13.68 9.41 16.66
C ARG A 174 -13.26 10.77 16.12
N GLY A 175 -11.99 10.94 15.79
CA GLY A 175 -11.47 12.15 15.16
C GLY A 175 -11.80 12.29 13.69
N PHE A 176 -12.23 11.19 13.07
CA PHE A 176 -12.69 11.14 11.70
C PHE A 176 -14.22 11.32 11.68
N ASP A 177 -14.72 12.39 11.07
CA ASP A 177 -16.15 12.60 10.87
C ASP A 177 -16.64 11.86 9.62
N PRO A 178 -17.25 10.66 9.76
CA PRO A 178 -17.80 9.93 8.63
C PRO A 178 -19.07 10.60 8.05
N GLU A 179 -19.64 11.55 8.77
CA GLU A 179 -20.78 12.37 8.35
C GLU A 179 -20.36 13.66 7.66
N ASP A 180 -19.07 13.85 7.40
CA ASP A 180 -18.68 14.85 6.41
C ASP A 180 -19.41 14.53 5.11
N ASP A 181 -20.55 15.23 4.90
CA ASP A 181 -21.46 15.08 3.76
C ASP A 181 -20.75 15.04 2.40
N PHE A 182 -19.52 15.45 2.37
CA PHE A 182 -18.68 15.48 1.18
C PHE A 182 -18.03 14.12 0.86
N TYR A 183 -17.79 13.25 1.85
CA TYR A 183 -17.09 11.98 1.63
C TYR A 183 -17.94 10.94 0.90
N PRO A 184 -19.21 10.71 1.25
CA PRO A 184 -20.10 9.83 0.50
C PRO A 184 -20.30 10.28 -0.96
N LEU A 185 -20.31 11.58 -1.22
CA LEU A 185 -20.43 12.14 -2.57
C LEU A 185 -19.17 11.87 -3.41
N LYS A 186 -17.97 11.82 -2.79
CA LYS A 186 -16.72 11.54 -3.48
C LYS A 186 -16.56 10.08 -3.87
N ILE A 187 -16.95 9.15 -3.02
CA ILE A 187 -16.76 7.71 -3.21
C ILE A 187 -17.96 7.00 -3.84
N GLY A 188 -19.10 7.68 -3.95
CA GLY A 188 -20.33 7.13 -4.53
C GLY A 188 -20.94 5.99 -3.71
N GLN A 189 -21.83 5.22 -4.37
CA GLN A 189 -22.53 4.06 -3.77
C GLN A 189 -21.98 2.75 -4.33
N GLY A 190 -20.67 2.57 -4.28
CA GLY A 190 -20.04 1.34 -4.76
C GLY A 190 -19.38 0.58 -3.61
N ILE A 191 -18.50 -0.35 -3.97
CA ILE A 191 -17.73 -1.13 -3.00
C ILE A 191 -16.96 -0.24 -2.01
N PHE A 192 -16.50 0.94 -2.44
CA PHE A 192 -15.74 1.87 -1.62
C PHE A 192 -16.53 2.40 -0.42
N SER A 193 -17.85 2.66 -0.58
CA SER A 193 -18.70 3.12 0.53
C SER A 193 -18.89 2.06 1.63
N HIS A 194 -18.66 0.79 1.30
CA HIS A 194 -18.78 -0.35 2.22
C HIS A 194 -17.41 -0.91 2.68
N ARG A 195 -16.31 -0.31 2.24
CA ARG A 195 -14.94 -0.73 2.51
C ARG A 195 -14.06 0.46 2.91
N MET A 196 -14.57 1.28 3.82
CA MET A 196 -13.77 2.39 4.38
C MET A 196 -12.52 1.83 5.07
N PRO A 197 -11.32 2.39 4.80
CA PRO A 197 -10.07 1.86 5.38
C PRO A 197 -10.06 1.76 6.90
N LEU A 198 -10.63 2.74 7.60
CA LEU A 198 -10.73 2.71 9.06
C LEU A 198 -11.76 1.70 9.57
N GLY A 199 -12.68 1.21 8.72
CA GLY A 199 -13.82 0.42 9.16
C GLY A 199 -14.82 1.22 9.99
N THR A 200 -15.65 0.52 10.76
CA THR A 200 -16.58 1.09 11.74
C THR A 200 -16.15 0.71 13.16
N THR A 201 -16.71 1.40 14.16
CA THR A 201 -16.53 1.03 15.58
C THR A 201 -16.82 -0.44 15.85
N ASP A 202 -17.88 -0.98 15.24
CA ASP A 202 -18.29 -2.38 15.40
C ASP A 202 -17.33 -3.33 14.68
N ASP A 203 -16.79 -2.95 13.53
CA ASP A 203 -15.80 -3.75 12.81
C ASP A 203 -14.51 -3.85 13.64
N ILE A 204 -13.97 -2.74 14.14
CA ILE A 204 -12.74 -2.72 14.94
C ILE A 204 -12.88 -3.54 16.22
N ARG A 205 -14.02 -3.48 16.90
CA ARG A 205 -14.27 -4.29 18.11
C ARG A 205 -14.26 -5.79 17.85
N LYS A 206 -14.65 -6.23 16.65
CA LYS A 206 -14.70 -7.65 16.25
C LYS A 206 -13.36 -8.20 15.78
N VAL A 207 -12.38 -7.34 15.45
CA VAL A 207 -11.06 -7.81 15.03
C VAL A 207 -10.43 -8.65 16.14
N THR A 208 -9.91 -9.82 15.77
CA THR A 208 -9.21 -10.72 16.67
C THR A 208 -7.79 -10.99 16.17
N PRO A 209 -6.86 -11.39 17.05
CA PRO A 209 -5.51 -11.78 16.63
C PRO A 209 -5.51 -12.85 15.52
N GLN A 210 -6.46 -13.79 15.57
CA GLN A 210 -6.55 -14.83 14.55
C GLN A 210 -7.00 -14.29 13.18
N VAL A 211 -7.96 -13.38 13.15
CA VAL A 211 -8.42 -12.74 11.91
C VAL A 211 -7.28 -11.94 11.29
N LEU A 212 -6.54 -11.16 12.09
CA LEU A 212 -5.37 -10.41 11.61
C LEU A 212 -4.26 -11.33 11.09
N LYS A 213 -3.96 -12.43 11.78
CA LYS A 213 -2.99 -13.42 11.30
C LYS A 213 -3.40 -14.01 9.96
N ASN A 214 -4.67 -14.39 9.83
CA ASN A 214 -5.18 -14.94 8.57
C ASN A 214 -5.10 -13.90 7.44
N TYR A 215 -5.47 -12.65 7.72
CA TYR A 215 -5.38 -11.55 6.77
C TYR A 215 -3.92 -11.29 6.35
N TYR A 216 -3.00 -11.23 7.30
CA TYR A 216 -1.57 -11.04 7.05
C TYR A 216 -1.01 -12.14 6.14
N HIS A 217 -1.17 -13.41 6.49
CA HIS A 217 -0.66 -14.52 5.68
C HIS A 217 -1.32 -14.65 4.31
N LYS A 218 -2.57 -14.21 4.17
CA LYS A 218 -3.28 -14.23 2.90
C LYS A 218 -2.78 -13.16 1.94
N TRP A 219 -2.47 -11.98 2.45
CA TRP A 219 -2.27 -10.80 1.62
C TRP A 219 -0.83 -10.26 1.58
N TYR A 220 -0.03 -10.51 2.64
CA TYR A 220 1.35 -10.05 2.69
C TYR A 220 2.25 -11.09 2.04
N VAL A 221 2.17 -11.15 0.72
CA VAL A 221 2.94 -12.07 -0.13
C VAL A 221 3.81 -11.29 -1.11
N PRO A 222 5.00 -11.79 -1.47
CA PRO A 222 5.93 -11.08 -2.35
C PRO A 222 5.33 -10.64 -3.67
N SER A 223 4.45 -11.43 -4.27
CA SER A 223 3.80 -11.11 -5.56
C SER A 223 2.87 -9.89 -5.51
N LEU A 224 2.43 -9.48 -4.33
CA LEU A 224 1.62 -8.27 -4.11
C LEU A 224 2.46 -7.10 -3.59
N ALA A 225 3.76 -7.29 -3.37
CA ALA A 225 4.66 -6.29 -2.81
C ALA A 225 5.49 -5.59 -3.88
N THR A 226 5.74 -4.31 -3.67
CA THR A 226 6.71 -3.52 -4.43
C THR A 226 7.61 -2.76 -3.45
N LEU A 227 8.92 -2.92 -3.60
CA LEU A 227 9.91 -2.10 -2.90
C LEU A 227 10.25 -0.89 -3.77
N VAL A 228 10.26 0.30 -3.16
CA VAL A 228 10.77 1.52 -3.80
C VAL A 228 11.86 2.10 -2.91
N ILE A 229 13.07 2.23 -3.46
CA ILE A 229 14.24 2.71 -2.72
C ILE A 229 14.89 3.83 -3.53
N VAL A 230 14.92 5.02 -2.95
CA VAL A 230 15.42 6.23 -3.62
C VAL A 230 16.36 6.98 -2.68
N GLY A 231 17.54 7.34 -3.16
CA GLY A 231 18.48 8.12 -2.35
C GLY A 231 19.91 8.10 -2.84
N ASP A 232 20.81 8.54 -1.99
CA ASP A 232 22.25 8.60 -2.27
C ASP A 232 22.90 7.21 -2.11
N ILE A 233 22.57 6.34 -3.04
CA ILE A 233 22.98 4.92 -3.06
C ILE A 233 23.41 4.47 -4.44
N SER A 234 24.11 3.34 -4.50
CA SER A 234 24.34 2.59 -5.74
C SER A 234 23.14 1.67 -6.01
N PRO A 235 22.36 1.87 -7.09
CA PRO A 235 21.21 1.00 -7.39
C PRO A 235 21.59 -0.47 -7.58
N LEU A 236 22.74 -0.77 -8.16
CA LEU A 236 23.20 -2.14 -8.38
C LEU A 236 23.60 -2.84 -7.08
N GLU A 237 24.16 -2.11 -6.12
CA GLU A 237 24.48 -2.63 -4.79
C GLU A 237 23.20 -2.99 -4.03
N ILE A 238 22.21 -2.08 -4.02
CA ILE A 238 20.91 -2.32 -3.39
C ILE A 238 20.17 -3.48 -4.07
N GLU A 239 20.23 -3.58 -5.39
CA GLU A 239 19.64 -4.69 -6.13
C GLU A 239 20.24 -6.04 -5.69
N SER A 240 21.56 -6.11 -5.53
CA SER A 240 22.25 -7.31 -5.04
C SER A 240 21.76 -7.71 -3.64
N LYS A 241 21.67 -6.73 -2.72
CA LYS A 241 21.16 -6.94 -1.36
C LYS A 241 19.69 -7.39 -1.34
N ILE A 242 18.83 -6.85 -2.21
CA ILE A 242 17.43 -7.29 -2.37
C ILE A 242 17.38 -8.73 -2.85
N LYS A 243 18.12 -9.07 -3.89
CA LYS A 243 18.20 -10.44 -4.43
C LYS A 243 18.67 -11.46 -3.40
N GLU A 244 19.57 -11.07 -2.50
CA GLU A 244 20.04 -11.94 -1.43
C GLU A 244 18.99 -12.13 -0.33
N ARG A 245 18.37 -11.06 0.14
CA ARG A 245 17.47 -11.06 1.32
C ARG A 245 16.07 -11.59 1.02
N PHE A 246 15.54 -11.31 -0.16
CA PHE A 246 14.14 -11.62 -0.52
C PHE A 246 13.97 -12.82 -1.47
N LYS A 247 14.96 -13.66 -1.62
CA LYS A 247 14.97 -14.79 -2.59
C LYS A 247 14.11 -16.00 -2.19
N SER A 248 13.59 -16.06 -0.97
CA SER A 248 12.75 -17.15 -0.46
C SER A 248 11.28 -16.79 -0.48
#